data_e9e46f7dc60955658a1bf915a22a147d
#
_entry.id   e9e46f7dc60955658a1bf915a22a147d
#
_cell.length_a   1.000
_cell.length_b   1.000
_cell.length_c   1.000
_cell.angle_alpha   90.00
_cell.angle_beta   90.00
_cell.angle_gamma   90.00
#
_symmetry.space_group_name_H-M   'P 1'
#
loop_
_entity.id
_entity.type
_entity.pdbx_description
1 polymer ?
#
loop_
_entity_poly.entity_id
_entity_poly.type
_entity_poly.pdbx_seq_one_letter_code
_entity_poly.pdbx_strand_id
1 'polypeptide(L)'
;MDTKITLAIADDELLFRQGLMSILSKEKNLDILFDAEDGNDLMQQLRAAKQLPEIVITDLKMPGLNGVETTKLIRKEFPDIKIIALTSYFSKPFIINMISIGAVAYLAKNSTPTLMLTTINEVADKGFYYDAQVMKFIHEGLLNNSDQAKKSNFDMTYFTKREKEVLELICKQFTTNEIGEKLFISPRTVDGHRNNLLLKTESKNLAGLVVYAIQNKLVNLEEEL
;
A
#
# COMPACT_ATOMS: atom_id res chain seq x y z
N MET A 1 -13.67 -32.75 7.31
CA MET A 1 -13.85 -31.86 6.16
C MET A 1 -12.75 -30.82 6.28
N ASP A 2 -11.79 -30.84 5.36
CA ASP A 2 -10.77 -29.79 5.38
C ASP A 2 -11.46 -28.45 5.11
N THR A 3 -11.44 -27.58 6.10
CA THR A 3 -12.00 -26.21 5.96
C THR A 3 -11.14 -25.46 4.95
N LYS A 4 -11.79 -25.01 3.87
CA LYS A 4 -11.10 -24.18 2.86
C LYS A 4 -10.76 -22.82 3.44
N ILE A 5 -9.60 -22.28 3.06
CA ILE A 5 -9.21 -20.90 3.33
C ILE A 5 -10.07 -19.99 2.47
N THR A 6 -10.84 -19.11 3.10
CA THR A 6 -11.72 -18.17 2.39
C THR A 6 -11.02 -16.84 2.12
N LEU A 7 -11.13 -16.34 0.87
CA LEU A 7 -10.42 -15.18 0.37
C LEU A 7 -11.38 -14.11 -0.16
N ALA A 8 -10.97 -12.85 -0.05
CA ALA A 8 -11.45 -11.76 -0.89
C ALA A 8 -10.24 -11.03 -1.50
N ILE A 9 -10.43 -10.47 -2.70
CA ILE A 9 -9.36 -9.82 -3.47
C ILE A 9 -9.83 -8.43 -3.88
N ALA A 10 -9.00 -7.41 -3.63
CA ALA A 10 -9.25 -6.04 -4.10
C ALA A 10 -8.07 -5.52 -4.92
N ASP A 11 -8.36 -5.10 -6.16
CA ASP A 11 -7.37 -4.60 -7.09
C ASP A 11 -8.09 -3.83 -8.22
N ASP A 12 -7.63 -2.64 -8.58
CA ASP A 12 -8.26 -1.83 -9.64
C ASP A 12 -7.86 -2.28 -11.07
N GLU A 13 -6.80 -3.07 -11.18
CA GLU A 13 -6.36 -3.64 -12.46
C GLU A 13 -7.14 -4.91 -12.81
N LEU A 14 -8.24 -4.76 -13.55
CA LEU A 14 -9.17 -5.86 -13.89
C LEU A 14 -8.44 -7.11 -14.41
N LEU A 15 -7.49 -6.95 -15.34
CA LEU A 15 -6.77 -8.08 -15.93
C LEU A 15 -5.91 -8.81 -14.88
N PHE A 16 -5.24 -8.07 -14.01
CA PHE A 16 -4.45 -8.64 -12.92
C PHE A 16 -5.35 -9.39 -11.93
N ARG A 17 -6.44 -8.77 -11.49
CA ARG A 17 -7.42 -9.36 -10.56
C ARG A 17 -8.01 -10.65 -11.10
N GLN A 18 -8.46 -10.67 -12.35
CA GLN A 18 -8.97 -11.88 -13.00
C GLN A 18 -7.91 -12.97 -13.17
N GLY A 19 -6.69 -12.58 -13.52
CA GLY A 19 -5.55 -13.51 -13.61
C GLY A 19 -5.25 -14.17 -12.27
N LEU A 20 -5.22 -13.38 -11.19
CA LEU A 20 -4.99 -13.86 -9.84
C LEU A 20 -6.12 -14.83 -9.40
N MET A 21 -7.38 -14.45 -9.62
CA MET A 21 -8.53 -15.32 -9.34
C MET A 21 -8.46 -16.64 -10.11
N SER A 22 -8.08 -16.59 -11.39
CA SER A 22 -7.92 -17.80 -12.21
C SER A 22 -6.81 -18.74 -11.71
N ILE A 23 -5.76 -18.19 -11.11
CA ILE A 23 -4.68 -18.97 -10.50
C ILE A 23 -5.17 -19.60 -9.20
N LEU A 24 -5.74 -18.80 -8.30
CA LEU A 24 -6.14 -19.25 -6.96
C LEU A 24 -7.32 -20.22 -6.98
N SER A 25 -8.27 -20.07 -7.92
CA SER A 25 -9.43 -20.97 -8.03
C SER A 25 -9.08 -22.39 -8.46
N LYS A 26 -7.84 -22.66 -8.93
CA LYS A 26 -7.37 -24.03 -9.21
C LYS A 26 -6.98 -24.79 -7.96
N GLU A 27 -6.77 -24.11 -6.86
CA GLU A 27 -6.36 -24.68 -5.60
C GLU A 27 -7.59 -25.19 -4.82
N LYS A 28 -7.61 -26.49 -4.51
CA LYS A 28 -8.77 -27.14 -3.88
C LYS A 28 -9.03 -26.68 -2.45
N ASN A 29 -8.00 -26.20 -1.78
CA ASN A 29 -8.05 -25.70 -0.40
C ASN A 29 -8.39 -24.22 -0.28
N LEU A 30 -8.59 -23.51 -1.41
CA LEU A 30 -8.97 -22.09 -1.41
C LEU A 30 -10.41 -21.91 -1.87
N ASP A 31 -11.05 -20.86 -1.37
CA ASP A 31 -12.40 -20.44 -1.75
C ASP A 31 -12.44 -18.91 -1.83
N ILE A 32 -12.62 -18.37 -3.04
CA ILE A 32 -12.71 -16.92 -3.26
C ILE A 32 -14.17 -16.52 -3.11
N LEU A 33 -14.50 -15.83 -2.02
CA LEU A 33 -15.88 -15.43 -1.74
C LEU A 33 -16.35 -14.30 -2.66
N PHE A 34 -15.47 -13.33 -2.93
CA PHE A 34 -15.75 -12.21 -3.84
C PHE A 34 -14.45 -11.48 -4.23
N ASP A 35 -14.56 -10.65 -5.25
CA ASP A 35 -13.54 -9.68 -5.65
C ASP A 35 -14.12 -8.26 -5.66
N ALA A 36 -13.26 -7.27 -5.56
CA ALA A 36 -13.59 -5.86 -5.51
C ALA A 36 -12.68 -5.04 -6.43
N GLU A 37 -13.23 -4.00 -7.03
CA GLU A 37 -12.48 -3.12 -7.93
C GLU A 37 -11.73 -2.00 -7.21
N ASP A 38 -12.09 -1.71 -5.96
CA ASP A 38 -11.42 -0.74 -5.10
C ASP A 38 -11.72 -1.00 -3.61
N GLY A 39 -11.15 -0.17 -2.73
CA GLY A 39 -11.35 -0.30 -1.30
C GLY A 39 -12.77 0.00 -0.84
N ASN A 40 -13.54 0.88 -1.53
CA ASN A 40 -14.93 1.16 -1.17
C ASN A 40 -15.82 -0.03 -1.47
N ASP A 41 -15.66 -0.62 -2.66
CA ASP A 41 -16.37 -1.83 -3.07
C ASP A 41 -16.05 -2.99 -2.12
N LEU A 42 -14.78 -3.20 -1.79
CA LEU A 42 -14.37 -4.21 -0.80
C LEU A 42 -15.07 -4.02 0.54
N MET A 43 -15.05 -2.80 1.10
CA MET A 43 -15.68 -2.51 2.39
C MET A 43 -17.20 -2.66 2.35
N GLN A 44 -17.84 -2.30 1.24
CA GLN A 44 -19.27 -2.50 1.04
C GLN A 44 -19.63 -4.00 1.04
N GLN A 45 -18.86 -4.81 0.28
CA GLN A 45 -19.08 -6.25 0.22
C GLN A 45 -18.83 -6.93 1.57
N LEU A 46 -17.75 -6.55 2.30
CA LEU A 46 -17.47 -7.07 3.65
C LEU A 46 -18.62 -6.81 4.62
N ARG A 47 -19.19 -5.59 4.61
CA ARG A 47 -20.32 -5.22 5.47
C ARG A 47 -21.63 -5.95 5.13
N ALA A 48 -21.81 -6.32 3.85
CA ALA A 48 -22.97 -7.04 3.36
C ALA A 48 -22.83 -8.57 3.42
N ALA A 49 -21.61 -9.08 3.64
CA ALA A 49 -21.29 -10.47 3.56
C ALA A 49 -21.96 -11.30 4.67
N LYS A 50 -22.57 -12.44 4.28
CA LYS A 50 -23.06 -13.45 5.25
C LYS A 50 -21.93 -14.26 5.87
N GLN A 51 -20.83 -14.41 5.14
CA GLN A 51 -19.59 -15.07 5.56
C GLN A 51 -18.44 -14.14 5.25
N LEU A 52 -17.62 -13.85 6.25
CA LEU A 52 -16.41 -13.04 6.07
C LEU A 52 -15.26 -13.89 5.54
N PRO A 53 -14.39 -13.34 4.69
CA PRO A 53 -13.17 -14.01 4.28
C PRO A 53 -12.21 -14.10 5.48
N GLU A 54 -11.46 -15.19 5.52
CA GLU A 54 -10.34 -15.32 6.47
C GLU A 54 -9.19 -14.39 6.09
N ILE A 55 -8.94 -14.25 4.78
CA ILE A 55 -7.84 -13.44 4.26
C ILE A 55 -8.36 -12.47 3.20
N VAL A 56 -7.95 -11.22 3.29
CA VAL A 56 -8.11 -10.20 2.25
C VAL A 56 -6.75 -9.97 1.58
N ILE A 57 -6.71 -10.08 0.26
CA ILE A 57 -5.56 -9.67 -0.57
C ILE A 57 -5.93 -8.31 -1.18
N THR A 58 -5.18 -7.27 -0.89
CA THR A 58 -5.49 -5.91 -1.36
C THR A 58 -4.30 -5.25 -2.04
N ASP A 59 -4.53 -4.64 -3.21
CA ASP A 59 -3.57 -3.70 -3.76
C ASP A 59 -3.48 -2.46 -2.88
N LEU A 60 -2.30 -1.85 -2.85
CA LEU A 60 -2.06 -0.59 -2.15
C LEU A 60 -2.57 0.62 -2.94
N LYS A 61 -2.54 0.54 -4.27
CA LYS A 61 -2.85 1.67 -5.14
C LYS A 61 -4.17 1.43 -5.86
N MET A 62 -5.25 1.83 -5.22
CA MET A 62 -6.59 1.81 -5.81
C MET A 62 -7.19 3.22 -5.82
N PRO A 63 -8.07 3.56 -6.78
CA PRO A 63 -8.79 4.82 -6.77
C PRO A 63 -9.75 4.90 -5.57
N GLY A 64 -10.11 6.12 -5.16
CA GLY A 64 -11.00 6.31 -4.01
C GLY A 64 -10.35 5.89 -2.69
N LEU A 65 -10.83 4.82 -2.09
CA LEU A 65 -10.25 4.26 -0.86
C LEU A 65 -9.06 3.35 -1.22
N ASN A 66 -7.86 3.83 -0.95
CA ASN A 66 -6.62 3.08 -1.24
C ASN A 66 -6.37 1.94 -0.24
N GLY A 67 -5.42 1.03 -0.55
CA GLY A 67 -5.15 -0.14 0.28
C GLY A 67 -4.67 0.16 1.70
N VAL A 68 -4.02 1.30 1.94
CA VAL A 68 -3.61 1.73 3.29
C VAL A 68 -4.84 2.08 4.13
N GLU A 69 -5.73 2.90 3.57
CA GLU A 69 -6.98 3.29 4.24
C GLU A 69 -7.92 2.10 4.41
N THR A 70 -8.02 1.25 3.40
CA THR A 70 -8.77 -0.01 3.43
C THR A 70 -8.27 -0.91 4.56
N THR A 71 -6.95 -1.10 4.68
CA THR A 71 -6.34 -1.90 5.76
C THR A 71 -6.71 -1.35 7.14
N LYS A 72 -6.61 -0.02 7.35
CA LYS A 72 -7.00 0.62 8.61
C LYS A 72 -8.48 0.38 8.95
N LEU A 73 -9.37 0.47 7.95
CA LEU A 73 -10.80 0.22 8.14
C LEU A 73 -11.09 -1.26 8.44
N ILE A 74 -10.50 -2.19 7.70
CA ILE A 74 -10.66 -3.64 7.97
C ILE A 74 -10.18 -3.96 9.39
N ARG A 75 -9.01 -3.47 9.79
CA ARG A 75 -8.50 -3.70 11.16
C ARG A 75 -9.41 -3.15 12.24
N LYS A 76 -10.14 -2.08 11.97
CA LYS A 76 -11.08 -1.45 12.91
C LYS A 76 -12.42 -2.19 12.96
N GLU A 77 -13.00 -2.55 11.80
CA GLU A 77 -14.34 -3.12 11.69
C GLU A 77 -14.35 -4.66 11.73
N PHE A 78 -13.27 -5.30 11.25
CA PHE A 78 -13.14 -6.74 11.08
C PHE A 78 -11.76 -7.22 11.58
N PRO A 79 -11.44 -7.14 12.87
CA PRO A 79 -10.10 -7.36 13.41
C PRO A 79 -9.53 -8.76 13.18
N ASP A 80 -10.39 -9.75 12.94
CA ASP A 80 -10.00 -11.15 12.72
C ASP A 80 -9.57 -11.42 11.28
N ILE A 81 -9.90 -10.55 10.32
CA ILE A 81 -9.49 -10.71 8.92
C ILE A 81 -7.99 -10.45 8.81
N LYS A 82 -7.27 -11.41 8.24
CA LYS A 82 -5.84 -11.31 7.92
C LYS A 82 -5.66 -10.57 6.59
N ILE A 83 -4.70 -9.65 6.52
CA ILE A 83 -4.53 -8.78 5.34
C ILE A 83 -3.18 -9.04 4.70
N ILE A 84 -3.20 -9.46 3.43
CA ILE A 84 -2.02 -9.58 2.57
C ILE A 84 -1.99 -8.35 1.66
N ALA A 85 -0.97 -7.50 1.82
CA ALA A 85 -0.74 -6.37 0.93
C ALA A 85 -0.03 -6.84 -0.35
N LEU A 86 -0.62 -6.54 -1.50
CA LEU A 86 -0.08 -6.85 -2.81
C LEU A 86 0.17 -5.55 -3.57
N THR A 87 1.36 -5.36 -4.16
CA THR A 87 1.71 -4.05 -4.71
C THR A 87 2.73 -4.12 -5.83
N SER A 88 2.66 -3.15 -6.73
CA SER A 88 3.73 -2.86 -7.69
C SER A 88 4.91 -2.11 -7.04
N TYR A 89 4.78 -1.62 -5.80
CA TYR A 89 5.78 -0.81 -5.10
C TYR A 89 6.40 -1.56 -3.92
N PHE A 90 7.48 -2.29 -4.17
CA PHE A 90 8.20 -3.02 -3.15
C PHE A 90 9.30 -2.13 -2.55
N SER A 91 8.96 -1.32 -1.55
CA SER A 91 9.92 -0.45 -0.87
C SER A 91 9.81 -0.56 0.65
N LYS A 92 10.97 -0.44 1.33
CA LYS A 92 11.08 -0.57 2.79
C LYS A 92 10.06 0.28 3.57
N PRO A 93 9.85 1.57 3.23
CA PRO A 93 8.92 2.40 3.98
C PRO A 93 7.47 1.94 3.86
N PHE A 94 7.03 1.55 2.66
CA PHE A 94 5.68 1.00 2.47
C PHE A 94 5.47 -0.30 3.23
N ILE A 95 6.46 -1.19 3.20
CA ILE A 95 6.42 -2.46 3.93
C ILE A 95 6.24 -2.21 5.42
N ILE A 96 7.10 -1.35 6.01
CA ILE A 96 7.05 -1.04 7.45
C ILE A 96 5.70 -0.40 7.80
N ASN A 97 5.21 0.55 6.99
CA ASN A 97 3.91 1.19 7.22
C ASN A 97 2.77 0.16 7.17
N MET A 98 2.70 -0.67 6.13
CA MET A 98 1.65 -1.68 6.00
C MET A 98 1.63 -2.67 7.16
N ILE A 99 2.80 -3.12 7.61
CA ILE A 99 2.92 -4.00 8.77
C ILE A 99 2.47 -3.27 10.04
N SER A 100 2.85 -2.02 10.24
CA SER A 100 2.48 -1.22 11.42
C SER A 100 0.98 -0.97 11.54
N ILE A 101 0.27 -0.90 10.41
CA ILE A 101 -1.19 -0.73 10.39
C ILE A 101 -1.96 -2.07 10.36
N GLY A 102 -1.24 -3.20 10.34
CA GLY A 102 -1.81 -4.52 10.58
C GLY A 102 -1.86 -5.46 9.37
N ALA A 103 -1.14 -5.18 8.27
CA ALA A 103 -0.91 -6.20 7.25
C ALA A 103 -0.01 -7.31 7.81
N VAL A 104 -0.42 -8.56 7.57
CA VAL A 104 0.29 -9.75 8.09
C VAL A 104 1.20 -10.39 7.05
N ALA A 105 1.12 -9.95 5.81
CA ALA A 105 2.04 -10.31 4.73
C ALA A 105 2.13 -9.17 3.70
N TYR A 106 3.23 -9.13 2.97
CA TYR A 106 3.48 -8.12 1.94
C TYR A 106 4.15 -8.76 0.73
N LEU A 107 3.52 -8.67 -0.44
CA LEU A 107 4.00 -9.27 -1.68
C LEU A 107 4.07 -8.24 -2.81
N ALA A 108 5.04 -8.40 -3.69
CA ALA A 108 5.07 -7.66 -4.94
C ALA A 108 4.12 -8.31 -5.97
N LYS A 109 3.44 -7.51 -6.82
CA LYS A 109 2.57 -8.01 -7.91
C LYS A 109 3.32 -8.88 -8.93
N ASN A 110 4.64 -8.73 -9.04
CA ASN A 110 5.50 -9.56 -9.89
C ASN A 110 6.03 -10.83 -9.18
N SER A 111 5.54 -11.13 -7.98
CA SER A 111 5.85 -12.37 -7.27
C SER A 111 5.34 -13.60 -8.04
N THR A 112 6.02 -14.74 -7.86
CA THR A 112 5.59 -15.98 -8.50
C THR A 112 4.27 -16.50 -7.92
N PRO A 113 3.44 -17.21 -8.69
CA PRO A 113 2.25 -17.87 -8.16
C PRO A 113 2.54 -18.79 -6.97
N THR A 114 3.67 -19.49 -7.01
CA THR A 114 4.11 -20.36 -5.90
C THR A 114 4.32 -19.58 -4.61
N LEU A 115 4.96 -18.39 -4.67
CA LEU A 115 5.17 -17.56 -3.48
C LEU A 115 3.84 -17.02 -2.94
N MET A 116 2.90 -16.64 -3.82
CA MET A 116 1.56 -16.23 -3.42
C MET A 116 0.84 -17.35 -2.67
N LEU A 117 0.81 -18.57 -3.22
CA LEU A 117 0.18 -19.72 -2.59
C LEU A 117 0.85 -20.09 -1.25
N THR A 118 2.18 -20.07 -1.19
CA THR A 118 2.92 -20.26 0.06
C THR A 118 2.50 -19.20 1.09
N THR A 119 2.44 -17.94 0.70
CA THR A 119 2.05 -16.84 1.60
C THR A 119 0.63 -17.01 2.13
N ILE A 120 -0.34 -17.38 1.28
CA ILE A 120 -1.73 -17.60 1.70
C ILE A 120 -1.79 -18.75 2.73
N ASN A 121 -1.15 -19.89 2.44
CA ASN A 121 -1.14 -21.03 3.35
C ASN A 121 -0.44 -20.73 4.68
N GLU A 122 0.72 -20.07 4.65
CA GLU A 122 1.44 -19.66 5.85
C GLU A 122 0.66 -18.64 6.70
N VAL A 123 0.01 -17.67 6.05
CA VAL A 123 -0.86 -16.70 6.73
C VAL A 123 -2.07 -17.39 7.36
N ALA A 124 -2.67 -18.36 6.68
CA ALA A 124 -3.78 -19.13 7.24
C ALA A 124 -3.34 -19.91 8.48
N ASP A 125 -2.23 -20.64 8.39
CA ASP A 125 -1.71 -21.54 9.44
C ASP A 125 -1.10 -20.78 10.62
N LYS A 126 -0.17 -19.85 10.34
CA LYS A 126 0.65 -19.16 11.36
C LYS A 126 0.18 -17.75 11.73
N GLY A 127 -0.76 -17.20 10.95
CA GLY A 127 -1.26 -15.83 11.15
C GLY A 127 -0.46 -14.75 10.45
N PHE A 128 0.75 -15.02 9.97
CA PHE A 128 1.59 -14.08 9.22
C PHE A 128 2.61 -14.78 8.34
N TYR A 129 3.13 -14.07 7.34
CA TYR A 129 4.26 -14.51 6.53
C TYR A 129 5.08 -13.33 6.03
N TYR A 130 6.38 -13.37 6.28
CA TYR A 130 7.33 -12.39 5.74
C TYR A 130 8.51 -13.13 5.13
N ASP A 131 8.80 -12.84 3.87
CA ASP A 131 9.99 -13.38 3.22
C ASP A 131 11.28 -12.79 3.83
N ALA A 132 12.43 -13.32 3.43
CA ALA A 132 13.71 -12.89 3.96
C ALA A 132 14.00 -11.39 3.74
N GLN A 133 13.50 -10.81 2.64
CA GLN A 133 13.70 -9.40 2.32
C GLN A 133 12.82 -8.51 3.20
N VAL A 134 11.55 -8.87 3.38
CA VAL A 134 10.62 -8.18 4.29
C VAL A 134 11.14 -8.27 5.73
N MET A 135 11.59 -9.45 6.17
CA MET A 135 12.17 -9.64 7.51
C MET A 135 13.41 -8.77 7.74
N LYS A 136 14.27 -8.62 6.73
CA LYS A 136 15.42 -7.71 6.80
C LYS A 136 14.98 -6.27 7.02
N PHE A 137 13.95 -5.80 6.31
CA PHE A 137 13.43 -4.43 6.47
C PHE A 137 12.80 -4.21 7.85
N ILE A 138 12.06 -5.21 8.38
CA ILE A 138 11.52 -5.16 9.74
C ILE A 138 12.65 -5.06 10.76
N HIS A 139 13.66 -5.92 10.66
CA HIS A 139 14.81 -5.92 11.56
C HIS A 139 15.56 -4.59 11.56
N GLU A 140 15.87 -4.06 10.39
CA GLU A 140 16.49 -2.73 10.25
C GLU A 140 15.60 -1.60 10.78
N GLY A 141 14.28 -1.72 10.66
CA GLY A 141 13.33 -0.76 11.22
C GLY A 141 13.34 -0.76 12.75
N LEU A 142 13.40 -1.93 13.37
CA LEU A 142 13.47 -2.08 14.82
C LEU A 142 14.77 -1.53 15.40
N LEU A 143 15.91 -1.78 14.74
CA LEU A 143 17.21 -1.27 15.20
C LEU A 143 17.30 0.26 15.14
N ASN A 144 16.71 0.88 14.11
CA ASN A 144 16.71 2.34 13.97
C ASN A 144 15.78 3.03 14.97
N ASN A 145 14.81 2.33 15.55
CA ASN A 145 13.89 2.87 16.57
C ASN A 145 14.46 2.80 18.00
N SER A 146 15.57 2.10 18.25
CA SER A 146 16.16 1.98 19.59
C SER A 146 16.89 3.24 20.08
N ASP A 147 17.21 4.21 19.21
CA ASP A 147 17.95 5.42 19.58
C ASP A 147 17.19 6.75 19.45
N GLN A 148 15.92 6.75 19.05
CA GLN A 148 15.18 8.00 18.92
C GLN A 148 13.72 7.91 19.37
N ALA A 149 13.49 7.97 20.66
CA ALA A 149 12.27 8.53 21.25
C ALA A 149 12.24 10.07 21.10
N LYS A 150 12.41 10.55 19.89
CA LYS A 150 12.13 11.94 19.48
C LYS A 150 11.42 11.88 18.14
N LYS A 151 10.28 12.59 18.02
CA LYS A 151 9.55 12.84 16.79
C LYS A 151 10.52 12.94 15.62
N SER A 152 10.69 11.84 14.90
CA SER A 152 11.70 11.74 13.86
C SER A 152 11.26 12.60 12.69
N ASN A 153 12.09 13.53 12.31
CA ASN A 153 12.17 14.00 10.94
C ASN A 153 12.12 12.77 10.03
N PHE A 154 11.02 12.56 9.33
CA PHE A 154 10.92 11.53 8.31
C PHE A 154 12.05 11.80 7.32
N ASP A 155 13.01 10.89 7.30
CA ASP A 155 14.29 11.08 6.66
C ASP A 155 14.10 11.38 5.16
N MET A 156 14.83 12.33 4.63
CA MET A 156 14.82 12.70 3.20
C MET A 156 15.09 11.52 2.25
N THR A 157 15.55 10.38 2.78
CA THR A 157 15.72 9.10 2.06
C THR A 157 14.41 8.40 1.71
N TYR A 158 13.28 8.80 2.32
CA TYR A 158 11.96 8.25 2.08
C TYR A 158 11.39 8.57 0.68
N PHE A 159 11.78 9.72 0.14
CA PHE A 159 11.33 10.17 -1.18
C PHE A 159 12.41 9.87 -2.22
N THR A 160 12.00 9.31 -3.37
CA THR A 160 12.89 9.21 -4.53
C THR A 160 13.32 10.61 -4.99
N LYS A 161 14.43 10.71 -5.72
CA LYS A 161 14.86 11.98 -6.31
C LYS A 161 13.73 12.65 -7.09
N ARG A 162 12.98 11.85 -7.87
CA ARG A 162 11.88 12.34 -8.70
C ARG A 162 10.68 12.82 -7.89
N GLU A 163 10.35 12.15 -6.81
CA GLU A 163 9.29 12.57 -5.91
C GLU A 163 9.64 13.89 -5.20
N LYS A 164 10.90 14.09 -4.84
CA LYS A 164 11.37 15.37 -4.27
C LYS A 164 11.22 16.53 -5.27
N GLU A 165 11.66 16.33 -6.52
CA GLU A 165 11.51 17.30 -7.59
C GLU A 165 10.03 17.67 -7.82
N VAL A 166 9.14 16.68 -7.85
CA VAL A 166 7.69 16.89 -7.98
C VAL A 166 7.12 17.61 -6.75
N LEU A 167 7.52 17.22 -5.53
CA LEU A 167 7.07 17.83 -4.28
C LEU A 167 7.47 19.33 -4.21
N GLU A 168 8.69 19.65 -4.56
CA GLU A 168 9.16 21.04 -4.64
C GLU A 168 8.30 21.89 -5.59
N LEU A 169 8.03 21.36 -6.79
CA LEU A 169 7.22 22.07 -7.77
C LEU A 169 5.75 22.22 -7.32
N ILE A 170 5.19 21.23 -6.64
CA ILE A 170 3.86 21.34 -6.01
C ILE A 170 3.87 22.46 -4.96
N CYS A 171 4.87 22.52 -4.10
CA CYS A 171 4.99 23.56 -3.09
C CYS A 171 5.22 24.97 -3.69
N LYS A 172 5.81 25.05 -4.88
CA LYS A 172 5.92 26.27 -5.70
C LYS A 172 4.66 26.55 -6.56
N GLN A 173 3.55 25.86 -6.29
CA GLN A 173 2.22 26.04 -6.91
C GLN A 173 2.14 25.73 -8.42
N PHE A 174 3.08 24.96 -8.97
CA PHE A 174 2.99 24.51 -10.36
C PHE A 174 1.86 23.48 -10.55
N THR A 175 1.15 23.62 -11.68
CA THR A 175 0.13 22.66 -12.10
C THR A 175 0.75 21.35 -12.58
N THR A 176 -0.05 20.28 -12.69
CA THR A 176 0.41 18.97 -13.21
C THR A 176 1.05 19.10 -14.60
N ASN A 177 0.49 19.94 -15.48
CA ASN A 177 1.02 20.14 -16.84
C ASN A 177 2.37 20.85 -16.80
N GLU A 178 2.48 21.94 -16.07
CA GLU A 178 3.73 22.71 -15.91
C GLU A 178 4.84 21.87 -15.26
N ILE A 179 4.49 21.02 -14.27
CA ILE A 179 5.43 20.06 -13.70
C ILE A 179 5.90 19.06 -14.75
N GLY A 180 4.97 18.56 -15.58
CA GLY A 180 5.28 17.64 -16.67
C GLY A 180 6.27 18.27 -17.66
N GLU A 181 6.04 19.50 -18.07
CA GLU A 181 6.92 20.26 -18.96
C GLU A 181 8.30 20.50 -18.35
N LYS A 182 8.36 21.01 -17.10
CA LYS A 182 9.62 21.27 -16.40
C LYS A 182 10.48 20.02 -16.19
N LEU A 183 9.84 18.90 -15.94
CA LEU A 183 10.52 17.66 -15.63
C LEU A 183 10.62 16.72 -16.83
N PHE A 184 10.16 17.11 -18.01
CA PHE A 184 10.16 16.29 -19.24
C PHE A 184 9.50 14.93 -19.07
N ILE A 185 8.31 14.91 -18.42
CA ILE A 185 7.50 13.70 -18.24
C ILE A 185 6.02 13.98 -18.54
N SER A 186 5.25 12.94 -18.80
CA SER A 186 3.82 13.11 -19.06
C SER A 186 3.06 13.60 -17.82
N PRO A 187 1.96 14.35 -17.96
CA PRO A 187 1.09 14.71 -16.84
C PRO A 187 0.61 13.49 -16.05
N ARG A 188 0.32 12.37 -16.72
CA ARG A 188 -0.03 11.09 -16.08
C ARG A 188 1.09 10.56 -15.17
N THR A 189 2.34 10.73 -15.57
CA THR A 189 3.49 10.36 -14.74
C THR A 189 3.62 11.26 -13.52
N VAL A 190 3.34 12.57 -13.68
CA VAL A 190 3.30 13.52 -12.55
C VAL A 190 2.22 13.11 -11.55
N ASP A 191 1.01 12.77 -12.01
CA ASP A 191 -0.07 12.30 -11.15
C ASP A 191 0.31 11.01 -10.41
N GLY A 192 1.05 10.11 -11.06
CA GLY A 192 1.63 8.94 -10.40
C GLY A 192 2.54 9.32 -9.22
N HIS A 193 3.46 10.27 -9.41
CA HIS A 193 4.33 10.77 -8.34
C HIS A 193 3.55 11.50 -7.24
N ARG A 194 2.53 12.31 -7.59
CA ARG A 194 1.64 12.98 -6.62
C ARG A 194 0.92 11.99 -5.73
N ASN A 195 0.34 10.95 -6.32
CA ASN A 195 -0.34 9.89 -5.57
C ASN A 195 0.63 9.16 -4.62
N ASN A 196 1.84 8.86 -5.08
CA ASN A 196 2.86 8.26 -4.23
C ASN A 196 3.26 9.18 -3.06
N LEU A 197 3.37 10.48 -3.30
CA LEU A 197 3.64 11.47 -2.27
C LEU A 197 2.52 11.54 -1.23
N LEU A 198 1.25 11.57 -1.69
CA LEU A 198 0.08 11.55 -0.80
C LEU A 198 0.06 10.27 0.06
N LEU A 199 0.30 9.11 -0.54
CA LEU A 199 0.39 7.83 0.17
C LEU A 199 1.52 7.84 1.20
N LYS A 200 2.72 8.26 0.79
CA LYS A 200 3.90 8.29 1.67
C LYS A 200 3.75 9.23 2.85
N THR A 201 3.05 10.35 2.67
CA THR A 201 2.87 11.38 3.70
C THR A 201 1.55 11.23 4.47
N GLU A 202 0.73 10.24 4.12
CA GLU A 202 -0.64 10.07 4.65
C GLU A 202 -1.52 11.32 4.48
N SER A 203 -1.19 12.16 3.49
CA SER A 203 -1.91 13.40 3.23
C SER A 203 -3.18 13.11 2.45
N LYS A 204 -4.34 13.63 2.89
CA LYS A 204 -5.64 13.43 2.24
C LYS A 204 -5.77 14.17 0.89
N ASN A 205 -4.99 15.23 0.70
CA ASN A 205 -5.01 16.07 -0.51
C ASN A 205 -3.70 16.85 -0.63
N LEU A 206 -3.55 17.61 -1.73
CA LEU A 206 -2.35 18.40 -2.00
C LEU A 206 -2.10 19.49 -0.94
N ALA A 207 -3.14 20.10 -0.39
CA ALA A 207 -2.97 21.08 0.67
C ALA A 207 -2.34 20.45 1.91
N GLY A 208 -2.81 19.25 2.30
CA GLY A 208 -2.20 18.45 3.36
C GLY A 208 -0.75 18.07 3.06
N LEU A 209 -0.45 17.70 1.81
CA LEU A 209 0.91 17.40 1.37
C LEU A 209 1.85 18.60 1.48
N VAL A 210 1.40 19.79 1.08
CA VAL A 210 2.18 21.03 1.20
C VAL A 210 2.44 21.36 2.68
N VAL A 211 1.40 21.28 3.54
CA VAL A 211 1.56 21.48 4.99
C VAL A 211 2.56 20.48 5.58
N TYR A 212 2.45 19.21 5.20
CA TYR A 212 3.40 18.17 5.63
C TYR A 212 4.83 18.51 5.20
N ALA A 213 5.04 18.91 3.93
CA ALA A 213 6.36 19.25 3.40
C ALA A 213 7.01 20.40 4.17
N ILE A 214 6.22 21.45 4.49
CA ILE A 214 6.69 22.61 5.28
C ILE A 214 7.02 22.22 6.72
N GLN A 215 6.11 21.49 7.40
CA GLN A 215 6.31 21.07 8.79
C GLN A 215 7.53 20.19 8.99
N ASN A 216 7.84 19.34 7.99
CA ASN A 216 8.97 18.42 8.03
C ASN A 216 10.23 18.99 7.34
N LYS A 217 10.22 20.28 6.95
CA LYS A 217 11.36 20.97 6.29
C LYS A 217 11.88 20.21 5.05
N LEU A 218 10.97 19.60 4.28
CA LEU A 218 11.31 18.84 3.08
C LEU A 218 11.57 19.74 1.88
N VAL A 219 11.06 20.98 1.93
CA VAL A 219 11.22 22.01 0.89
C VAL A 219 11.66 23.31 1.54
N ASN A 220 12.59 24.00 0.90
CA ASN A 220 13.02 25.33 1.31
C ASN A 220 12.26 26.35 0.46
N LEU A 221 11.35 27.08 1.06
CA LEU A 221 10.55 28.11 0.37
C LEU A 221 11.24 29.50 0.38
N GLU A 222 12.42 29.62 0.99
CA GLU A 222 13.10 30.90 1.20
C GLU A 222 13.96 31.39 0.02
N GLU A 223 14.13 30.61 -1.04
CA GLU A 223 14.86 31.03 -2.23
C GLU A 223 13.88 31.33 -3.37
N GLU A 224 13.62 32.62 -3.63
CA GLU A 224 12.83 33.22 -4.72
C GLU A 224 11.40 33.70 -4.34
N LEU A 225 11.33 34.80 -3.61
CA LEU A 225 10.29 35.86 -3.77
C LEU A 225 10.87 37.08 -4.46
#